data_9b0db18f3bc0944d806545130e23e38d
#
_entry.id   9b0db18f3bc0944d806545130e23e38d
#
_cell.length_a   1.000
_cell.length_b   1.000
_cell.length_c   1.000
_cell.angle_alpha   90.00
_cell.angle_beta   90.00
_cell.angle_gamma   90.00
#
_symmetry.space_group_name_H-M   'P 1'
#
loop_
_entity.id
_entity.type
_entity.pdbx_description
1 polymer ?
#
loop_
_entity_poly.entity_id
_entity_poly.type
_entity_poly.pdbx_seq_one_letter_code
_entity_poly.pdbx_strand_id
1 'polypeptide(L)'
;MEAGSINVLITGTNRGLGLEMVRLMVEGSIPVKKLIACCRDPDGPRAEALQTLGEQHPDIISIVPLDISDICSIKECAQRVGALVGSEGLNLLVNNAGIINRSPLLESSCEDMRTLFNTNILGPMNMIKEFLPLLRTAAESSKISGMSIRKAAVVSISSLLGSVQNVTKTYENFSAVPYRVSKCALNMLTTCAATEFRKDEILFSLLHPGWVRTDMGGNNGLIDAPESVQKMFDLMASMTEKHNGSFLDYQGQTIAW
;
A
#
# COMPACT_ATOMS: atom_id res chain seq x y z
N MET A 1 -14.11 23.69 9.76
CA MET A 1 -14.77 22.70 8.87
C MET A 1 -14.31 21.34 9.37
N GLU A 2 -15.22 20.51 9.84
CA GLU A 2 -14.90 19.13 10.20
C GLU A 2 -14.29 18.45 8.98
N ALA A 3 -13.12 17.87 9.16
CA ALA A 3 -12.44 17.16 8.10
C ALA A 3 -13.27 15.89 7.81
N GLY A 4 -13.91 15.83 6.63
CA GLY A 4 -14.74 14.70 6.22
C GLY A 4 -13.99 13.36 6.34
N SER A 5 -14.73 12.32 6.69
CA SER A 5 -14.21 10.95 6.75
C SER A 5 -13.94 10.41 5.34
N ILE A 6 -12.96 9.51 5.22
CA ILE A 6 -12.45 8.99 3.93
C ILE A 6 -12.76 7.50 3.74
N ASN A 7 -12.85 7.08 2.48
CA ASN A 7 -12.91 5.68 2.07
C ASN A 7 -11.49 5.18 1.78
N VAL A 8 -11.08 4.09 2.42
CA VAL A 8 -9.72 3.56 2.36
C VAL A 8 -9.75 2.10 1.93
N LEU A 9 -8.84 1.70 1.04
CA LEU A 9 -8.57 0.31 0.71
C LEU A 9 -7.12 -0.03 1.01
N ILE A 10 -6.90 -1.14 1.73
CA ILE A 10 -5.57 -1.66 2.05
C ILE A 10 -5.47 -3.10 1.56
N THR A 11 -4.41 -3.43 0.81
CA THR A 11 -4.15 -4.80 0.36
C THR A 11 -3.24 -5.55 1.32
N GLY A 12 -3.43 -6.87 1.49
CA GLY A 12 -2.59 -7.72 2.33
C GLY A 12 -2.79 -7.50 3.83
N THR A 13 -4.04 -7.46 4.28
CA THR A 13 -4.43 -7.03 5.64
C THR A 13 -4.54 -8.16 6.67
N ASN A 14 -4.35 -9.41 6.30
CA ASN A 14 -4.53 -10.53 7.22
C ASN A 14 -3.38 -10.72 8.23
N ARG A 15 -2.26 -9.99 8.09
CA ARG A 15 -1.10 -10.06 8.99
C ARG A 15 -0.14 -8.88 8.83
N GLY A 16 0.85 -8.81 9.71
CA GLY A 16 1.98 -7.89 9.62
C GLY A 16 1.54 -6.42 9.54
N LEU A 17 2.20 -5.64 8.69
CA LEU A 17 1.91 -4.20 8.52
C LEU A 17 0.47 -3.94 8.09
N GLY A 18 -0.07 -4.77 7.18
CA GLY A 18 -1.44 -4.57 6.68
C GLY A 18 -2.49 -4.74 7.78
N LEU A 19 -2.36 -5.74 8.65
CA LEU A 19 -3.25 -5.93 9.80
C LEU A 19 -3.13 -4.77 10.80
N GLU A 20 -1.90 -4.34 11.08
CA GLU A 20 -1.65 -3.22 11.97
C GLU A 20 -2.19 -1.90 11.41
N MET A 21 -2.12 -1.69 10.07
CA MET A 21 -2.77 -0.56 9.42
C MET A 21 -4.29 -0.58 9.62
N VAL A 22 -4.95 -1.74 9.51
CA VAL A 22 -6.38 -1.86 9.77
C VAL A 22 -6.69 -1.48 11.21
N ARG A 23 -5.95 -2.03 12.18
CA ARG A 23 -6.15 -1.75 13.61
C ARG A 23 -6.00 -0.27 13.92
N LEU A 24 -4.86 0.33 13.56
CA LEU A 24 -4.59 1.73 13.85
C LEU A 24 -5.49 2.70 13.05
N MET A 25 -6.01 2.29 11.89
CA MET A 25 -6.93 3.13 11.12
C MET A 25 -8.29 3.30 11.82
N VAL A 26 -8.78 2.28 12.52
CA VAL A 26 -10.04 2.37 13.27
C VAL A 26 -9.88 2.96 14.66
N GLU A 27 -8.69 2.82 15.27
CA GLU A 27 -8.38 3.36 16.61
C GLU A 27 -7.79 4.78 16.54
N GLY A 28 -7.34 5.23 15.37
CA GLY A 28 -6.53 6.43 15.20
C GLY A 28 -7.30 7.71 14.92
N SER A 29 -6.55 8.75 14.57
CA SER A 29 -7.06 10.11 14.34
C SER A 29 -7.52 10.40 12.90
N ILE A 30 -7.25 9.51 11.94
CA ILE A 30 -7.73 9.67 10.56
C ILE A 30 -9.21 9.28 10.54
N PRO A 31 -10.14 10.19 10.23
CA PRO A 31 -11.55 9.87 10.21
C PRO A 31 -11.85 8.99 8.99
N VAL A 32 -12.18 7.72 9.23
CA VAL A 32 -12.48 6.73 8.20
C VAL A 32 -14.00 6.50 8.13
N LYS A 33 -14.56 6.54 6.92
CA LYS A 33 -15.95 6.22 6.65
C LYS A 33 -16.12 4.72 6.33
N LYS A 34 -15.28 4.24 5.39
CA LYS A 34 -15.20 2.81 5.04
C LYS A 34 -13.75 2.40 4.92
N LEU A 35 -13.40 1.29 5.56
CA LEU A 35 -12.10 0.63 5.48
C LEU A 35 -12.27 -0.73 4.81
N ILE A 36 -11.84 -0.81 3.56
CA ILE A 36 -11.85 -2.04 2.78
C ILE A 36 -10.54 -2.78 3.04
N ALA A 37 -10.61 -3.83 3.84
CA ALA A 37 -9.47 -4.66 4.21
C ALA A 37 -9.41 -5.90 3.30
N CYS A 38 -8.37 -5.95 2.44
CA CYS A 38 -8.28 -6.99 1.41
C CYS A 38 -7.20 -8.01 1.72
N CYS A 39 -7.54 -9.31 1.62
CA CYS A 39 -6.60 -10.42 1.67
C CYS A 39 -7.09 -11.59 0.80
N ARG A 40 -6.18 -12.54 0.49
CA ARG A 40 -6.50 -13.65 -0.44
C ARG A 40 -7.51 -14.64 0.11
N ASP A 41 -7.39 -14.95 1.40
CA ASP A 41 -8.21 -15.94 2.09
C ASP A 41 -8.71 -15.31 3.40
N PRO A 42 -9.86 -14.59 3.34
CA PRO A 42 -10.42 -13.94 4.52
C PRO A 42 -11.01 -14.92 5.52
N ASP A 43 -11.38 -16.13 5.10
CA ASP A 43 -11.97 -17.17 5.98
C ASP A 43 -10.92 -18.15 6.51
N GLY A 44 -9.68 -18.00 6.06
CA GLY A 44 -8.58 -18.87 6.47
C GLY A 44 -8.01 -18.53 7.86
N PRO A 45 -7.26 -19.47 8.46
CA PRO A 45 -6.76 -19.35 9.83
C PRO A 45 -5.79 -18.18 10.06
N ARG A 46 -5.24 -17.62 8.99
CA ARG A 46 -4.38 -16.44 9.08
C ARG A 46 -5.13 -15.11 9.08
N ALA A 47 -6.45 -15.13 8.93
CA ALA A 47 -7.29 -13.93 8.91
C ALA A 47 -8.12 -13.76 10.20
N GLU A 48 -7.99 -14.64 11.19
CA GLU A 48 -8.76 -14.62 12.44
C GLU A 48 -8.70 -13.25 13.14
N ALA A 49 -7.51 -12.66 13.26
CA ALA A 49 -7.35 -11.35 13.87
C ALA A 49 -8.02 -10.23 13.04
N LEU A 50 -8.01 -10.34 11.71
CA LEU A 50 -8.71 -9.41 10.83
C LEU A 50 -10.22 -9.56 10.93
N GLN A 51 -10.74 -10.80 11.02
CA GLN A 51 -12.16 -11.09 11.24
C GLN A 51 -12.64 -10.49 12.57
N THR A 52 -11.87 -10.69 13.65
CA THR A 52 -12.17 -10.09 14.96
C THR A 52 -12.29 -8.56 14.87
N LEU A 53 -11.37 -7.89 14.18
CA LEU A 53 -11.46 -6.44 13.95
C LEU A 53 -12.72 -6.07 13.13
N GLY A 54 -13.05 -6.85 12.12
CA GLY A 54 -14.27 -6.66 11.31
C GLY A 54 -15.55 -6.76 12.14
N GLU A 55 -15.61 -7.75 13.04
CA GLU A 55 -16.74 -7.96 13.96
C GLU A 55 -16.85 -6.82 15.02
N GLN A 56 -15.71 -6.29 15.46
CA GLN A 56 -15.69 -5.16 16.40
C GLN A 56 -16.08 -3.82 15.75
N HIS A 57 -15.86 -3.67 14.45
CA HIS A 57 -16.11 -2.43 13.69
C HIS A 57 -16.93 -2.67 12.41
N PRO A 58 -18.11 -3.30 12.48
CA PRO A 58 -18.87 -3.75 11.30
C PRO A 58 -19.37 -2.62 10.40
N ASP A 59 -19.55 -1.43 10.95
CA ASP A 59 -20.00 -0.25 10.19
C ASP A 59 -18.87 0.39 9.38
N ILE A 60 -17.62 0.15 9.76
CA ILE A 60 -16.42 0.75 9.17
C ILE A 60 -15.68 -0.26 8.29
N ILE A 61 -15.35 -1.45 8.82
CA ILE A 61 -14.52 -2.46 8.15
C ILE A 61 -15.39 -3.34 7.24
N SER A 62 -14.96 -3.45 5.99
CA SER A 62 -15.46 -4.46 5.04
C SER A 62 -14.30 -5.32 4.58
N ILE A 63 -14.34 -6.62 4.90
CA ILE A 63 -13.31 -7.57 4.47
C ILE A 63 -13.69 -8.08 3.08
N VAL A 64 -12.77 -7.94 2.11
CA VAL A 64 -12.99 -8.32 0.71
C VAL A 64 -11.88 -9.26 0.24
N PRO A 65 -12.24 -10.44 -0.32
CA PRO A 65 -11.25 -11.33 -0.93
C PRO A 65 -10.52 -10.63 -2.08
N LEU A 66 -9.18 -10.76 -2.10
CA LEU A 66 -8.35 -10.18 -3.15
C LEU A 66 -7.02 -10.91 -3.27
N ASP A 67 -6.76 -11.51 -4.43
CA ASP A 67 -5.43 -11.89 -4.88
C ASP A 67 -4.91 -10.87 -5.90
N ILE A 68 -3.91 -10.08 -5.50
CA ILE A 68 -3.32 -9.05 -6.38
C ILE A 68 -2.53 -9.64 -7.56
N SER A 69 -2.25 -10.93 -7.56
CA SER A 69 -1.60 -11.62 -8.68
C SER A 69 -2.59 -12.11 -9.74
N ASP A 70 -3.90 -12.00 -9.49
CA ASP A 70 -4.99 -12.38 -10.39
C ASP A 70 -5.83 -11.17 -10.80
N ILE A 71 -5.80 -10.85 -12.09
CA ILE A 71 -6.56 -9.70 -12.65
C ILE A 71 -8.08 -9.89 -12.52
N CYS A 72 -8.60 -11.12 -12.54
CA CYS A 72 -10.02 -11.38 -12.35
C CYS A 72 -10.43 -11.05 -10.92
N SER A 73 -9.64 -11.50 -9.93
CA SER A 73 -9.84 -11.15 -8.52
C SER A 73 -9.80 -9.64 -8.28
N ILE A 74 -8.88 -8.91 -8.93
CA ILE A 74 -8.80 -7.45 -8.82
C ILE A 74 -10.06 -6.78 -9.38
N LYS A 75 -10.56 -7.21 -10.54
CA LYS A 75 -11.78 -6.66 -11.15
C LYS A 75 -13.03 -6.91 -10.30
N GLU A 76 -13.18 -8.12 -9.77
CA GLU A 76 -14.28 -8.45 -8.85
C GLU A 76 -14.21 -7.60 -7.57
N CYS A 77 -13.01 -7.43 -7.01
CA CYS A 77 -12.79 -6.55 -5.87
C CYS A 77 -13.19 -5.10 -6.21
N ALA A 78 -12.77 -4.56 -7.36
CA ALA A 78 -13.10 -3.20 -7.77
C ALA A 78 -14.62 -2.99 -7.91
N GLN A 79 -15.35 -3.97 -8.45
CA GLN A 79 -16.82 -3.92 -8.53
C GLN A 79 -17.48 -3.89 -7.13
N ARG A 80 -17.04 -4.76 -6.22
CA ARG A 80 -17.53 -4.80 -4.83
C ARG A 80 -17.26 -3.50 -4.11
N VAL A 81 -16.05 -2.97 -4.24
CA VAL A 81 -15.65 -1.70 -3.61
C VAL A 81 -16.45 -0.54 -4.20
N GLY A 82 -16.66 -0.51 -5.51
CA GLY A 82 -17.51 0.49 -6.15
C GLY A 82 -18.93 0.54 -5.57
N ALA A 83 -19.52 -0.62 -5.26
CA ALA A 83 -20.83 -0.71 -4.61
C ALA A 83 -20.79 -0.20 -3.14
N LEU A 84 -19.66 -0.42 -2.42
CA LEU A 84 -19.50 0.00 -1.02
C LEU A 84 -19.29 1.51 -0.86
N VAL A 85 -18.50 2.14 -1.76
CA VAL A 85 -18.14 3.56 -1.67
C VAL A 85 -19.09 4.48 -2.45
N GLY A 86 -19.82 3.93 -3.42
CA GLY A 86 -20.83 4.63 -4.21
C GLY A 86 -20.28 5.88 -4.90
N SER A 87 -21.06 6.95 -4.88
CA SER A 87 -20.74 8.23 -5.53
C SER A 87 -19.62 9.03 -4.84
N GLU A 88 -19.15 8.61 -3.68
CA GLU A 88 -18.06 9.30 -2.98
C GLU A 88 -16.69 8.85 -3.48
N GLY A 89 -16.60 7.67 -4.10
CA GLY A 89 -15.37 7.11 -4.60
C GLY A 89 -14.40 6.64 -3.51
N LEU A 90 -13.16 6.35 -3.90
CA LEU A 90 -12.09 5.85 -3.03
C LEU A 90 -11.05 6.97 -2.81
N ASN A 91 -10.82 7.36 -1.56
CA ASN A 91 -9.85 8.42 -1.24
C ASN A 91 -8.42 7.89 -1.13
N LEU A 92 -8.23 6.70 -0.54
CA LEU A 92 -6.89 6.17 -0.32
C LEU A 92 -6.81 4.69 -0.71
N LEU A 93 -5.92 4.39 -1.65
CA LEU A 93 -5.49 3.04 -1.99
C LEU A 93 -4.09 2.79 -1.43
N VAL A 94 -3.94 1.82 -0.51
CA VAL A 94 -2.64 1.39 0.00
C VAL A 94 -2.26 0.04 -0.62
N ASN A 95 -1.32 0.06 -1.56
CA ASN A 95 -0.70 -1.13 -2.12
C ASN A 95 0.35 -1.65 -1.13
N ASN A 96 -0.10 -2.43 -0.12
CA ASN A 96 0.75 -3.01 0.90
C ASN A 96 1.09 -4.49 0.63
N ALA A 97 0.19 -5.25 0.00
CA ALA A 97 0.45 -6.65 -0.33
C ALA A 97 1.73 -6.81 -1.16
N GLY A 98 2.53 -7.81 -0.80
CA GLY A 98 3.77 -8.11 -1.49
C GLY A 98 4.42 -9.38 -0.95
N ILE A 99 5.39 -9.88 -1.68
CA ILE A 99 6.18 -11.06 -1.32
C ILE A 99 7.67 -10.75 -1.41
N ILE A 100 8.49 -11.55 -0.71
CA ILE A 100 9.94 -11.44 -0.70
C ILE A 100 10.57 -12.76 -1.15
N ASN A 101 11.67 -12.65 -1.90
CA ASN A 101 12.62 -13.72 -2.13
C ASN A 101 14.01 -13.19 -1.75
N ARG A 102 14.78 -13.95 -0.99
CA ARG A 102 16.06 -13.50 -0.41
C ARG A 102 17.28 -14.00 -1.17
N SER A 103 17.08 -14.68 -2.30
CA SER A 103 18.16 -15.28 -3.06
C SER A 103 19.16 -14.22 -3.58
N PRO A 104 20.48 -14.49 -3.49
CA PRO A 104 21.48 -13.71 -4.19
C PRO A 104 21.42 -13.97 -5.71
N LEU A 105 22.16 -13.22 -6.50
CA LEU A 105 22.08 -13.28 -7.97
C LEU A 105 22.27 -14.68 -8.55
N LEU A 106 23.29 -15.41 -8.08
CA LEU A 106 23.60 -16.74 -8.61
C LEU A 106 22.58 -17.82 -8.26
N GLU A 107 21.80 -17.61 -7.21
CA GLU A 107 20.75 -18.54 -6.75
C GLU A 107 19.35 -18.13 -7.22
N SER A 108 19.21 -16.95 -7.80
CA SER A 108 17.92 -16.43 -8.26
C SER A 108 17.51 -17.11 -9.56
N SER A 109 16.32 -17.70 -9.58
CA SER A 109 15.75 -18.31 -10.78
C SER A 109 14.91 -17.31 -11.60
N CYS A 110 14.66 -17.66 -12.87
CA CYS A 110 13.70 -16.90 -13.69
C CYS A 110 12.29 -16.98 -13.12
N GLU A 111 11.93 -18.06 -12.42
CA GLU A 111 10.63 -18.23 -11.79
C GLU A 111 10.47 -17.32 -10.57
N ASP A 112 11.52 -17.18 -9.74
CA ASP A 112 11.52 -16.21 -8.65
C ASP A 112 11.27 -14.79 -9.17
N MET A 113 11.97 -14.41 -10.25
CA MET A 113 11.80 -13.09 -10.88
C MET A 113 10.37 -12.88 -11.39
N ARG A 114 9.79 -13.89 -12.09
CA ARG A 114 8.42 -13.81 -12.61
C ARG A 114 7.39 -13.69 -11.48
N THR A 115 7.53 -14.49 -10.44
CA THR A 115 6.63 -14.51 -9.29
C THR A 115 6.62 -13.15 -8.57
N LEU A 116 7.82 -12.59 -8.32
CA LEU A 116 7.91 -11.28 -7.70
C LEU A 116 7.44 -10.15 -8.63
N PHE A 117 7.71 -10.27 -9.93
CA PHE A 117 7.24 -9.30 -10.91
C PHE A 117 5.70 -9.30 -10.97
N ASN A 118 5.08 -10.47 -11.02
CA ASN A 118 3.63 -10.60 -11.04
C ASN A 118 2.99 -9.98 -9.79
N THR A 119 3.47 -10.34 -8.60
CA THR A 119 2.86 -9.89 -7.34
C THR A 119 3.23 -8.43 -7.01
N ASN A 120 4.52 -8.07 -7.05
CA ASN A 120 4.97 -6.78 -6.51
C ASN A 120 4.89 -5.62 -7.52
N ILE A 121 4.68 -5.91 -8.82
CA ILE A 121 4.65 -4.90 -9.88
C ILE A 121 3.33 -4.93 -10.64
N LEU A 122 2.99 -6.07 -11.30
CA LEU A 122 1.74 -6.18 -12.07
C LEU A 122 0.51 -6.08 -11.18
N GLY A 123 0.57 -6.63 -9.96
CA GLY A 123 -0.49 -6.48 -8.96
C GLY A 123 -0.80 -5.01 -8.69
N PRO A 124 0.13 -4.21 -8.14
CA PRO A 124 -0.05 -2.78 -7.93
C PRO A 124 -0.44 -2.00 -9.20
N MET A 125 0.13 -2.34 -10.37
CA MET A 125 -0.25 -1.72 -11.64
C MET A 125 -1.74 -1.95 -11.95
N ASN A 126 -2.20 -3.18 -11.85
CA ASN A 126 -3.59 -3.52 -12.12
C ASN A 126 -4.53 -2.92 -11.04
N MET A 127 -4.11 -2.89 -9.76
CA MET A 127 -4.84 -2.18 -8.71
C MET A 127 -5.02 -0.70 -9.06
N ILE A 128 -3.97 -0.01 -9.48
CA ILE A 128 -4.06 1.40 -9.91
C ILE A 128 -5.06 1.52 -11.06
N LYS A 129 -4.96 0.69 -12.10
CA LYS A 129 -5.82 0.77 -13.30
C LYS A 129 -7.30 0.52 -12.99
N GLU A 130 -7.61 -0.53 -12.25
CA GLU A 130 -8.99 -0.92 -11.97
C GLU A 130 -9.65 0.01 -10.93
N PHE A 131 -8.87 0.62 -10.03
CA PHE A 131 -9.39 1.56 -9.03
C PHE A 131 -9.30 3.03 -9.44
N LEU A 132 -8.67 3.35 -10.57
CA LEU A 132 -8.56 4.73 -11.09
C LEU A 132 -9.92 5.43 -11.24
N PRO A 133 -10.99 4.79 -11.74
CA PRO A 133 -12.31 5.44 -11.81
C PRO A 133 -12.83 5.88 -10.44
N LEU A 134 -12.66 5.05 -9.40
CA LEU A 134 -13.10 5.37 -8.03
C LEU A 134 -12.24 6.47 -7.39
N LEU A 135 -10.92 6.49 -7.67
CA LEU A 135 -10.02 7.55 -7.24
C LEU A 135 -10.36 8.88 -7.90
N ARG A 136 -10.70 8.89 -9.20
CA ARG A 136 -11.18 10.08 -9.92
C ARG A 136 -12.49 10.60 -9.33
N THR A 137 -13.44 9.71 -9.08
CA THR A 137 -14.70 10.07 -8.42
C THR A 137 -14.45 10.79 -7.09
N ALA A 138 -13.54 10.29 -6.25
CA ALA A 138 -13.21 10.93 -4.99
C ALA A 138 -12.51 12.30 -5.20
N ALA A 139 -11.59 12.38 -6.16
CA ALA A 139 -10.88 13.63 -6.48
C ALA A 139 -11.84 14.72 -6.98
N GLU A 140 -12.77 14.37 -7.87
CA GLU A 140 -13.74 15.29 -8.47
C GLU A 140 -14.83 15.75 -7.48
N SER A 141 -15.27 14.87 -6.59
CA SER A 141 -16.26 15.20 -5.56
C SER A 141 -15.69 16.02 -4.39
N SER A 142 -14.38 16.04 -4.25
CA SER A 142 -13.69 16.71 -3.15
C SER A 142 -13.65 18.24 -3.33
N LYS A 143 -13.95 18.97 -2.25
CA LYS A 143 -13.74 20.42 -2.17
C LYS A 143 -12.32 20.81 -1.69
N ILE A 144 -11.46 19.84 -1.45
CA ILE A 144 -10.08 20.07 -0.99
C ILE A 144 -9.25 20.54 -2.18
N SER A 145 -8.57 21.67 -2.02
CA SER A 145 -7.60 22.15 -2.99
C SER A 145 -6.28 21.40 -2.88
N GLY A 146 -5.63 21.13 -4.01
CA GLY A 146 -4.38 20.40 -4.07
C GLY A 146 -4.53 18.90 -3.84
N MET A 147 -3.39 18.20 -3.70
CA MET A 147 -3.33 16.74 -3.52
C MET A 147 -3.21 16.38 -2.04
N SER A 148 -3.93 15.34 -1.61
CA SER A 148 -3.84 14.78 -0.26
C SER A 148 -4.51 13.41 -0.19
N ILE A 149 -4.24 12.63 0.86
CA ILE A 149 -4.94 11.35 1.11
C ILE A 149 -6.45 11.54 1.36
N ARG A 150 -6.86 12.74 1.73
CA ARG A 150 -8.29 13.07 1.95
C ARG A 150 -9.03 13.35 0.66
N LYS A 151 -8.30 13.73 -0.39
CA LYS A 151 -8.86 13.95 -1.73
C LYS A 151 -8.85 12.63 -2.51
N ALA A 152 -7.69 12.26 -3.04
CA ALA A 152 -7.45 10.97 -3.66
C ALA A 152 -5.95 10.67 -3.65
N ALA A 153 -5.58 9.46 -3.24
CA ALA A 153 -4.18 9.06 -3.18
C ALA A 153 -3.97 7.56 -3.38
N VAL A 154 -2.80 7.22 -3.91
CA VAL A 154 -2.25 5.87 -3.96
C VAL A 154 -0.90 5.86 -3.26
N VAL A 155 -0.80 5.08 -2.19
CA VAL A 155 0.46 4.87 -1.46
C VAL A 155 0.91 3.44 -1.67
N SER A 156 2.10 3.26 -2.26
CA SER A 156 2.70 1.95 -2.47
C SER A 156 3.78 1.68 -1.42
N ILE A 157 3.63 0.58 -0.67
CA ILE A 157 4.64 0.17 0.31
C ILE A 157 5.83 -0.42 -0.43
N SER A 158 6.92 0.35 -0.48
CA SER A 158 8.17 -0.02 -1.11
C SER A 158 9.21 -0.47 -0.07
N SER A 159 10.48 -0.40 -0.40
CA SER A 159 11.58 -0.78 0.47
C SER A 159 12.83 0.01 0.12
N LEU A 160 13.66 0.33 1.13
CA LEU A 160 15.02 0.82 0.93
C LEU A 160 15.82 -0.09 -0.03
N LEU A 161 15.51 -1.38 -0.05
CA LEU A 161 16.15 -2.34 -0.96
C LEU A 161 15.81 -2.08 -2.45
N GLY A 162 14.78 -1.30 -2.75
CA GLY A 162 14.45 -0.84 -4.12
C GLY A 162 15.28 0.37 -4.58
N SER A 163 16.14 0.93 -3.72
CA SER A 163 17.03 2.04 -4.07
C SER A 163 18.30 1.51 -4.77
N VAL A 164 18.51 1.92 -6.01
CA VAL A 164 19.74 1.56 -6.77
C VAL A 164 20.96 2.19 -6.12
N GLN A 165 20.85 3.45 -5.67
CA GLN A 165 21.99 4.15 -5.04
C GLN A 165 22.42 3.52 -3.71
N ASN A 166 21.51 2.88 -2.98
CA ASN A 166 21.80 2.26 -1.69
C ASN A 166 22.20 0.78 -1.78
N VAL A 167 22.33 0.20 -2.99
CA VAL A 167 22.70 -1.21 -3.16
C VAL A 167 24.02 -1.53 -2.45
N THR A 168 25.06 -0.77 -2.69
CA THR A 168 26.39 -1.00 -2.12
C THR A 168 26.44 -0.97 -0.60
N LYS A 169 25.52 -0.22 0.03
CA LYS A 169 25.45 -0.10 1.50
C LYS A 169 24.64 -1.22 2.17
N THR A 170 23.78 -1.90 1.40
CA THR A 170 22.78 -2.81 1.96
C THR A 170 22.89 -4.25 1.45
N TYR A 171 23.69 -4.49 0.39
CA TYR A 171 23.72 -5.78 -0.31
C TYR A 171 24.32 -6.91 0.55
N GLU A 172 25.41 -6.65 1.26
CA GLU A 172 26.07 -7.65 2.10
C GLU A 172 25.15 -8.19 3.20
N ASN A 173 24.35 -7.32 3.79
CA ASN A 173 23.39 -7.71 4.82
C ASN A 173 22.12 -8.34 4.26
N PHE A 174 21.76 -8.00 3.03
CA PHE A 174 20.51 -8.40 2.42
C PHE A 174 20.61 -8.46 0.90
N SER A 175 21.09 -9.56 0.33
CA SER A 175 21.25 -9.71 -1.12
C SER A 175 19.93 -9.60 -1.88
N ALA A 176 18.96 -10.49 -1.65
CA ALA A 176 17.55 -10.45 -2.08
C ALA A 176 17.32 -9.86 -3.49
N VAL A 177 18.05 -10.33 -4.51
CA VAL A 177 18.07 -9.71 -5.85
C VAL A 177 16.68 -9.63 -6.49
N PRO A 178 15.86 -10.70 -6.52
CA PRO A 178 14.53 -10.60 -7.10
C PRO A 178 13.63 -9.56 -6.41
N TYR A 179 13.73 -9.46 -5.09
CA TYR A 179 12.96 -8.49 -4.32
C TYR A 179 13.40 -7.05 -4.60
N ARG A 180 14.72 -6.80 -4.62
CA ARG A 180 15.29 -5.47 -4.95
C ARG A 180 14.83 -4.99 -6.31
N VAL A 181 14.95 -5.85 -7.33
CA VAL A 181 14.50 -5.54 -8.69
C VAL A 181 13.00 -5.22 -8.70
N SER A 182 12.19 -6.02 -8.01
CA SER A 182 10.75 -5.79 -7.96
C SER A 182 10.38 -4.45 -7.29
N LYS A 183 11.06 -4.07 -6.21
CA LYS A 183 10.79 -2.80 -5.51
C LYS A 183 11.33 -1.59 -6.27
N CYS A 184 12.44 -1.72 -6.97
CA CYS A 184 12.92 -0.70 -7.90
C CYS A 184 11.92 -0.47 -9.05
N ALA A 185 11.39 -1.53 -9.63
CA ALA A 185 10.38 -1.44 -10.69
C ALA A 185 9.05 -0.85 -10.17
N LEU A 186 8.62 -1.19 -8.95
CA LEU A 186 7.47 -0.57 -8.29
C LEU A 186 7.68 0.95 -8.09
N ASN A 187 8.91 1.35 -7.74
CA ASN A 187 9.26 2.77 -7.61
C ASN A 187 9.07 3.50 -8.94
N MET A 188 9.60 2.95 -10.03
CA MET A 188 9.43 3.51 -11.37
C MET A 188 7.95 3.57 -11.78
N LEU A 189 7.20 2.48 -11.60
CA LEU A 189 5.77 2.40 -11.91
C LEU A 189 4.98 3.51 -11.20
N THR A 190 5.19 3.68 -9.90
CA THR A 190 4.48 4.68 -9.10
C THR A 190 4.84 6.10 -9.51
N THR A 191 6.10 6.36 -9.86
CA THR A 191 6.57 7.68 -10.35
C THR A 191 5.98 7.99 -11.72
N CYS A 192 5.87 7.01 -12.63
CA CYS A 192 5.16 7.16 -13.89
C CYS A 192 3.68 7.52 -13.67
N ALA A 193 2.99 6.80 -12.79
CA ALA A 193 1.59 7.09 -12.45
C ALA A 193 1.42 8.49 -11.84
N ALA A 194 2.33 8.92 -10.96
CA ALA A 194 2.35 10.26 -10.39
C ALA A 194 2.43 11.37 -11.45
N THR A 195 3.14 11.10 -12.54
CA THR A 195 3.29 12.03 -13.67
C THR A 195 2.07 12.00 -14.57
N GLU A 196 1.60 10.82 -14.94
CA GLU A 196 0.49 10.60 -15.86
C GLU A 196 -0.84 11.15 -15.32
N PHE A 197 -1.14 10.86 -14.04
CA PHE A 197 -2.41 11.25 -13.39
C PHE A 197 -2.33 12.56 -12.59
N ARG A 198 -1.30 13.36 -12.81
CA ARG A 198 -1.13 14.65 -12.10
C ARG A 198 -2.31 15.60 -12.29
N LYS A 199 -2.90 15.60 -13.49
CA LYS A 199 -4.06 16.46 -13.82
C LYS A 199 -5.34 16.03 -13.13
N ASP A 200 -5.43 14.75 -12.73
CA ASP A 200 -6.56 14.23 -11.96
C ASP A 200 -6.45 14.60 -10.47
N GLU A 201 -5.37 15.28 -10.06
CA GLU A 201 -5.04 15.66 -8.67
C GLU A 201 -5.04 14.45 -7.71
N ILE A 202 -4.62 13.28 -8.19
CA ILE A 202 -4.42 12.05 -7.41
C ILE A 202 -2.96 12.01 -6.96
N LEU A 203 -2.74 11.91 -5.65
CA LEU A 203 -1.40 11.81 -5.06
C LEU A 203 -0.87 10.38 -5.19
N PHE A 204 0.32 10.21 -5.73
CA PHE A 204 1.04 8.92 -5.73
C PHE A 204 2.33 9.06 -4.94
N SER A 205 2.59 8.15 -4.01
CA SER A 205 3.81 8.17 -3.21
C SER A 205 4.27 6.75 -2.85
N LEU A 206 5.56 6.61 -2.59
CA LEU A 206 6.22 5.38 -2.18
C LEU A 206 6.72 5.52 -0.76
N LEU A 207 6.38 4.56 0.10
CA LEU A 207 6.83 4.54 1.49
C LEU A 207 7.66 3.29 1.79
N HIS A 208 8.83 3.50 2.37
CA HIS A 208 9.60 2.45 3.04
C HIS A 208 9.19 2.41 4.51
N PRO A 209 8.64 1.28 5.00
CA PRO A 209 8.12 1.17 6.37
C PRO A 209 9.22 1.04 7.44
N GLY A 210 10.49 1.06 7.05
CA GLY A 210 11.60 0.63 7.90
C GLY A 210 11.84 -0.87 7.85
N TRP A 211 12.80 -1.37 8.64
CA TRP A 211 13.00 -2.79 8.85
C TRP A 211 12.18 -3.25 10.05
N VAL A 212 10.97 -3.72 9.77
CA VAL A 212 9.93 -3.99 10.77
C VAL A 212 9.91 -5.45 11.20
N ARG A 213 9.77 -5.72 12.49
CA ARG A 213 9.55 -7.07 13.06
C ARG A 213 8.20 -7.62 12.62
N THR A 214 8.21 -8.40 11.56
CA THR A 214 7.08 -9.11 10.96
C THR A 214 7.57 -10.43 10.38
N ASP A 215 6.69 -11.31 9.92
CA ASP A 215 7.07 -12.55 9.22
C ASP A 215 8.03 -12.26 8.04
N MET A 216 7.79 -11.16 7.33
CA MET A 216 8.64 -10.75 6.20
C MET A 216 9.96 -10.14 6.66
N GLY A 217 9.96 -9.29 7.67
CA GLY A 217 11.18 -8.62 8.15
C GLY A 217 12.05 -9.48 9.06
N GLY A 218 11.48 -10.50 9.70
CA GLY A 218 12.13 -11.35 10.69
C GLY A 218 12.26 -10.69 12.06
N ASN A 219 12.75 -11.45 13.03
CA ASN A 219 12.85 -11.00 14.43
C ASN A 219 13.92 -9.91 14.67
N ASN A 220 14.87 -9.77 13.73
CA ASN A 220 15.94 -8.77 13.81
C ASN A 220 15.52 -7.38 13.31
N GLY A 221 14.25 -7.18 12.95
CA GLY A 221 13.74 -5.88 12.57
C GLY A 221 14.01 -4.82 13.64
N LEU A 222 14.34 -3.60 13.20
CA LEU A 222 14.76 -2.51 14.11
C LEU A 222 13.60 -1.84 14.82
N ILE A 223 12.41 -1.89 14.23
CA ILE A 223 11.18 -1.28 14.78
C ILE A 223 10.04 -2.29 14.80
N ASP A 224 9.01 -2.04 15.58
CA ASP A 224 7.80 -2.84 15.57
C ASP A 224 6.75 -2.30 14.58
N ALA A 225 5.71 -3.10 14.33
CA ALA A 225 4.67 -2.72 13.38
C ALA A 225 3.84 -1.52 13.83
N PRO A 226 3.44 -1.39 15.12
CA PRO A 226 2.72 -0.21 15.60
C PRO A 226 3.49 1.09 15.39
N GLU A 227 4.78 1.15 15.74
CA GLU A 227 5.60 2.35 15.55
C GLU A 227 5.73 2.72 14.07
N SER A 228 6.02 1.72 13.21
CA SER A 228 6.15 1.92 11.77
C SER A 228 4.86 2.48 11.17
N VAL A 229 3.72 1.85 11.47
CA VAL A 229 2.43 2.21 10.89
C VAL A 229 1.97 3.57 11.40
N GLN A 230 2.12 3.87 12.69
CA GLN A 230 1.75 5.18 13.24
C GLN A 230 2.51 6.31 12.51
N LYS A 231 3.83 6.18 12.38
CA LYS A 231 4.64 7.19 11.68
C LYS A 231 4.29 7.31 10.19
N MET A 232 4.01 6.18 9.50
CA MET A 232 3.54 6.23 8.12
C MET A 232 2.19 6.94 8.00
N PHE A 233 1.26 6.75 8.93
CA PHE A 233 -0.04 7.44 8.92
C PHE A 233 0.10 8.93 9.21
N ASP A 234 0.95 9.33 10.15
CA ASP A 234 1.24 10.73 10.42
C ASP A 234 1.82 11.41 9.17
N LEU A 235 2.74 10.72 8.49
CA LEU A 235 3.31 11.19 7.23
C LEU A 235 2.23 11.28 6.13
N MET A 236 1.44 10.22 5.91
CA MET A 236 0.37 10.21 4.91
C MET A 236 -0.63 11.34 5.13
N ALA A 237 -0.99 11.61 6.40
CA ALA A 237 -1.93 12.69 6.76
C ALA A 237 -1.38 14.09 6.42
N SER A 238 -0.07 14.25 6.39
CA SER A 238 0.63 15.50 6.07
C SER A 238 0.98 15.68 4.59
N MET A 239 0.75 14.64 3.75
CA MET A 239 1.14 14.67 2.33
C MET A 239 0.35 15.72 1.54
N THR A 240 1.07 16.35 0.64
CA THR A 240 0.57 17.35 -0.31
C THR A 240 1.16 17.08 -1.70
N GLU A 241 0.85 17.91 -2.69
CA GLU A 241 1.40 17.82 -4.05
C GLU A 241 2.95 17.79 -4.10
N LYS A 242 3.65 18.30 -3.07
CA LYS A 242 5.12 18.24 -2.98
C LYS A 242 5.64 16.80 -2.82
N HIS A 243 4.79 15.92 -2.36
CA HIS A 243 5.12 14.50 -2.14
C HIS A 243 4.69 13.61 -3.31
N ASN A 244 4.09 14.21 -4.36
CA ASN A 244 3.66 13.44 -5.54
C ASN A 244 4.89 12.90 -6.30
N GLY A 245 4.94 11.57 -6.45
CA GLY A 245 6.08 10.86 -7.05
C GLY A 245 7.28 10.71 -6.11
N SER A 246 7.15 11.00 -4.80
CA SER A 246 8.27 10.88 -3.85
C SER A 246 8.49 9.45 -3.36
N PHE A 247 9.74 9.15 -3.00
CA PHE A 247 10.13 7.94 -2.30
C PHE A 247 10.66 8.32 -0.91
N LEU A 248 9.90 8.00 0.12
CA LEU A 248 10.15 8.42 1.50
C LEU A 248 10.26 7.21 2.42
N ASP A 249 11.00 7.35 3.52
CA ASP A 249 10.89 6.42 4.63
C ASP A 249 9.72 6.78 5.56
N TYR A 250 9.47 5.91 6.53
CA TYR A 250 8.41 6.08 7.53
C TYR A 250 8.57 7.33 8.41
N GLN A 251 9.75 7.97 8.41
CA GLN A 251 10.02 9.23 9.12
C GLN A 251 9.87 10.46 8.21
N GLY A 252 9.53 10.26 6.95
CA GLY A 252 9.40 11.32 5.95
C GLY A 252 10.71 11.77 5.31
N GLN A 253 11.81 11.03 5.51
CA GLN A 253 13.08 11.33 4.87
C GLN A 253 13.08 10.79 3.44
N THR A 254 13.60 11.60 2.50
CA THR A 254 13.72 11.19 1.10
C THR A 254 14.77 10.09 0.96
N ILE A 255 14.37 8.99 0.32
CA ILE A 255 15.27 7.91 -0.06
C ILE A 255 15.74 8.17 -1.50
N ALA A 256 17.05 8.08 -1.71
CA ALA A 256 17.61 8.15 -3.07
C ALA A 256 17.14 6.94 -3.91
N TRP A 257 16.99 7.18 -5.22
CA TRP A 257 16.54 6.17 -6.20
C TRP A 257 17.52 5.03 -6.42
#